data_d118a1923a16268b7cc4f6f169b175b6
#
_entry.id   d118a1923a16268b7cc4f6f169b175b6
#
_cell.length_a   1.000
_cell.length_b   1.000
_cell.length_c   1.000
_cell.angle_alpha   90.00
_cell.angle_beta   90.00
_cell.angle_gamma   90.00
#
_symmetry.space_group_name_H-M   'P 1'
#
loop_
_entity.id
_entity.type
_entity.pdbx_description
1 polymer ?
#
loop_
_entity_poly.entity_id
_entity_poly.type
_entity_poly.pdbx_seq_one_letter_code
_entity_poly.pdbx_strand_id
1 'polypeptide(L)'
;MRIASVPEAVAAIPDGATLAVDGFTLMGVAEALYEAIEQSFRQTGHPRDLVIVHAAGQSNRKIGFEHFAVEGLAKRIVGSHWGLMPRMSAFLGQGGAEAICLPQGQIATLYRSIAAGRPGNLTRIGLGTFVDPRIEGGKVNQPAREHAPDYVAIQRVDDQDFMFYRRFTIDVGIFRASQVDPDGNCSLDEEAVTLDALAIAQAAHNNGGLVICQAKNLVARGAIAPRHVGVPGSLVDLVVKAPEPERQHRQSDGVFFDERYISASSGAELPRAEFSNRLAIGRRAIRYLHRGDIVNVGTGIPGDSVGPALAEAGLSDAITLTVESGVYGGVPAGGVDFGITAHPTAIIPHASQFDFYNGGGLDATFMGAGQVDRQGNVNVSRLGGRVIGAGGFIDITQSARLVCFCFSLEGTREKFVNQVEHLTFSAEQARRNNQEVLYVTERAVFRLDSGGLVMVEIAPGLEIKALLDQVPFPVRVHEPVARMPEDIFRPTVAPFDLPARPLAKIRMSRGR
;
A
#
# COMPACT_ATOMS: atom_id res chain seq x y z
N MET A 1 15.49 1.39 29.08
CA MET A 1 16.15 0.96 27.82
C MET A 1 17.49 0.29 28.11
N ARG A 2 17.81 -0.82 27.40
CA ARG A 2 19.10 -1.53 27.49
C ARG A 2 19.65 -1.74 26.05
N ILE A 3 20.93 -1.46 25.84
CA ILE A 3 21.60 -1.89 24.61
C ILE A 3 21.83 -3.41 24.72
N ALA A 4 21.37 -4.16 23.73
CA ALA A 4 21.47 -5.61 23.66
C ALA A 4 22.17 -6.04 22.37
N SER A 5 22.76 -7.21 22.38
CA SER A 5 23.17 -7.89 21.16
C SER A 5 21.93 -8.41 20.40
N VAL A 6 22.08 -8.66 19.11
CA VAL A 6 20.99 -9.23 18.28
C VAL A 6 20.47 -10.56 18.86
N PRO A 7 21.33 -11.55 19.25
CA PRO A 7 20.87 -12.79 19.87
C PRO A 7 20.13 -12.58 21.19
N GLU A 8 20.56 -11.64 22.06
CA GLU A 8 19.87 -11.35 23.31
C GLU A 8 18.47 -10.77 23.09
N ALA A 9 18.32 -9.89 22.07
CA ALA A 9 17.03 -9.33 21.72
C ALA A 9 16.07 -10.39 21.17
N VAL A 10 16.56 -11.29 20.32
CA VAL A 10 15.77 -12.40 19.78
C VAL A 10 15.37 -13.40 20.87
N ALA A 11 16.28 -13.75 21.78
CA ALA A 11 16.01 -14.65 22.91
C ALA A 11 14.94 -14.10 23.89
N ALA A 12 14.70 -12.79 23.88
CA ALA A 12 13.67 -12.14 24.70
C ALA A 12 12.27 -12.22 24.07
N ILE A 13 12.10 -12.66 22.82
CA ILE A 13 10.80 -12.79 22.14
C ILE A 13 10.13 -14.08 22.63
N PRO A 14 8.94 -14.05 23.27
CA PRO A 14 8.28 -15.28 23.71
C PRO A 14 7.75 -16.14 22.56
N ASP A 15 7.72 -17.45 22.75
CA ASP A 15 6.97 -18.35 21.86
C ASP A 15 5.49 -17.97 21.86
N GLY A 16 4.85 -18.03 20.69
CA GLY A 16 3.45 -17.65 20.51
C GLY A 16 3.15 -16.15 20.55
N ALA A 17 4.16 -15.29 20.69
CA ALA A 17 3.99 -13.85 20.77
C ALA A 17 3.38 -13.26 19.50
N THR A 18 2.61 -12.18 19.67
CA THR A 18 2.17 -11.32 18.57
C THR A 18 3.21 -10.22 18.35
N LEU A 19 3.89 -10.29 17.21
CA LEU A 19 4.88 -9.31 16.76
C LEU A 19 4.23 -8.31 15.82
N ALA A 20 4.27 -7.02 16.15
CA ALA A 20 4.02 -5.94 15.18
C ALA A 20 5.37 -5.47 14.63
N VAL A 21 5.51 -5.50 13.32
CA VAL A 21 6.78 -5.15 12.64
C VAL A 21 6.57 -4.01 11.66
N ASP A 22 7.46 -3.03 11.71
CA ASP A 22 7.42 -1.86 10.84
C ASP A 22 8.16 -2.12 9.52
N GLY A 23 7.69 -1.49 8.45
CA GLY A 23 8.36 -1.53 7.16
C GLY A 23 7.44 -1.39 5.95
N PHE A 24 8.04 -0.97 4.84
CA PHE A 24 7.42 -0.85 3.51
C PHE A 24 8.49 -1.15 2.45
N THR A 25 8.35 -2.18 1.62
CA THR A 25 9.45 -2.76 0.82
C THR A 25 10.66 -3.08 1.69
N LEU A 26 11.78 -2.37 1.62
CA LEU A 26 12.88 -2.47 2.60
C LEU A 26 13.00 -1.24 3.52
N MET A 27 12.20 -0.21 3.30
CA MET A 27 12.17 0.96 4.19
C MET A 27 11.60 0.58 5.54
N GLY A 28 12.18 1.06 6.62
CA GLY A 28 11.71 0.79 7.98
C GLY A 28 11.97 -0.66 8.47
N VAL A 29 12.40 -1.59 7.60
CA VAL A 29 12.60 -3.00 7.93
C VAL A 29 13.81 -3.19 8.84
N ALA A 30 13.61 -3.83 9.98
CA ALA A 30 14.67 -4.19 10.94
C ALA A 30 15.35 -5.51 10.54
N GLU A 31 16.06 -5.51 9.40
CA GLU A 31 16.58 -6.68 8.72
C GLU A 31 17.49 -7.57 9.59
N ALA A 32 18.34 -6.94 10.43
CA ALA A 32 19.22 -7.72 11.34
C ALA A 32 18.42 -8.55 12.34
N LEU A 33 17.28 -8.04 12.81
CA LEU A 33 16.41 -8.76 13.73
C LEU A 33 15.62 -9.84 12.99
N TYR A 34 15.10 -9.59 11.77
CA TYR A 34 14.34 -10.59 11.01
C TYR A 34 15.21 -11.79 10.64
N GLU A 35 16.42 -11.52 10.11
CA GLU A 35 17.41 -12.56 9.81
C GLU A 35 17.76 -13.39 11.06
N ALA A 36 17.99 -12.73 12.21
CA ALA A 36 18.35 -13.42 13.44
C ALA A 36 17.18 -14.21 14.04
N ILE A 37 15.94 -13.78 13.89
CA ILE A 37 14.75 -14.57 14.30
C ILE A 37 14.69 -15.87 13.49
N GLU A 38 14.85 -15.84 12.17
CA GLU A 38 14.90 -17.03 11.33
C GLU A 38 16.05 -17.94 11.75
N GLN A 39 17.26 -17.40 11.93
CA GLN A 39 18.46 -18.17 12.31
C GLN A 39 18.30 -18.84 13.69
N SER A 40 17.81 -18.09 14.69
CA SER A 40 17.56 -18.61 16.03
C SER A 40 16.55 -19.78 15.99
N PHE A 41 15.42 -19.60 15.30
CA PHE A 41 14.43 -20.65 15.15
C PHE A 41 15.00 -21.90 14.49
N ARG A 42 15.79 -21.76 13.42
CA ARG A 42 16.42 -22.89 12.72
C ARG A 42 17.44 -23.64 13.59
N GLN A 43 18.13 -22.95 14.49
CA GLN A 43 19.16 -23.53 15.36
C GLN A 43 18.58 -24.12 16.65
N THR A 44 17.57 -23.51 17.22
CA THR A 44 17.08 -23.78 18.59
C THR A 44 15.60 -24.14 18.67
N GLY A 45 14.82 -23.88 17.61
CA GLY A 45 13.36 -23.98 17.64
C GLY A 45 12.67 -22.81 18.36
N HIS A 46 13.39 -21.73 18.64
CA HIS A 46 12.88 -20.54 19.37
C HIS A 46 13.31 -19.23 18.66
N PRO A 47 12.44 -18.21 18.60
CA PRO A 47 11.01 -18.20 18.96
C PRO A 47 10.19 -18.98 17.91
N ARG A 48 8.99 -19.45 18.29
CA ARG A 48 8.11 -20.24 17.42
C ARG A 48 6.63 -19.84 17.58
N ASP A 49 5.79 -20.33 16.67
CA ASP A 49 4.34 -20.15 16.69
C ASP A 49 3.91 -18.67 16.72
N LEU A 50 4.72 -17.79 16.15
CA LEU A 50 4.50 -16.33 16.17
C LEU A 50 3.25 -15.94 15.39
N VAL A 51 2.53 -14.94 15.90
CA VAL A 51 1.54 -14.17 15.13
C VAL A 51 2.22 -12.89 14.68
N ILE A 52 2.41 -12.70 13.37
CA ILE A 52 3.18 -11.57 12.85
C ILE A 52 2.26 -10.61 12.11
N VAL A 53 2.29 -9.34 12.50
CA VAL A 53 1.44 -8.28 11.96
C VAL A 53 2.29 -7.25 11.25
N HIS A 54 1.94 -6.96 9.99
CA HIS A 54 2.61 -5.93 9.19
C HIS A 54 1.61 -5.14 8.34
N ALA A 55 1.76 -3.81 8.29
CA ALA A 55 0.84 -2.98 7.53
C ALA A 55 1.09 -3.06 6.02
N ALA A 56 2.32 -2.90 5.56
CA ALA A 56 2.71 -2.93 4.16
C ALA A 56 3.55 -4.16 3.80
N GLY A 57 3.72 -4.44 2.53
CA GLY A 57 4.63 -5.47 2.05
C GLY A 57 6.10 -5.11 2.30
N GLN A 58 6.87 -6.01 2.94
CA GLN A 58 8.21 -5.73 3.49
C GLN A 58 9.27 -6.65 2.86
N SER A 59 9.57 -6.49 1.58
CA SER A 59 10.60 -7.28 0.91
C SER A 59 11.03 -6.66 -0.42
N ASN A 60 12.25 -6.96 -0.84
CA ASN A 60 12.77 -6.75 -2.20
C ASN A 60 12.75 -8.04 -3.04
N ARG A 61 11.92 -9.01 -2.67
CA ARG A 61 11.79 -10.37 -3.22
C ARG A 61 12.84 -11.38 -2.73
N LYS A 62 13.77 -11.00 -1.85
CA LYS A 62 14.85 -11.87 -1.36
C LYS A 62 14.98 -11.88 0.15
N ILE A 63 14.86 -10.71 0.79
CA ILE A 63 15.05 -10.45 2.21
C ILE A 63 13.85 -9.73 2.81
N GLY A 64 13.96 -9.24 4.02
CA GLY A 64 12.87 -8.60 4.75
C GLY A 64 11.92 -9.67 5.32
N PHE A 65 10.63 -9.49 5.10
CA PHE A 65 9.61 -10.38 5.66
C PHE A 65 9.68 -11.83 5.14
N GLU A 66 10.48 -12.11 4.10
CA GLU A 66 10.76 -13.46 3.60
C GLU A 66 11.39 -14.38 4.66
N HIS A 67 12.08 -13.81 5.66
CA HIS A 67 12.64 -14.55 6.78
C HIS A 67 11.60 -15.29 7.62
N PHE A 68 10.36 -14.81 7.64
CA PHE A 68 9.28 -15.44 8.39
C PHE A 68 8.57 -16.60 7.64
N ALA A 69 8.90 -16.84 6.38
CA ALA A 69 8.32 -17.95 5.59
C ALA A 69 8.97 -19.29 5.94
N VAL A 70 8.84 -19.71 7.21
CA VAL A 70 9.41 -20.94 7.76
C VAL A 70 8.33 -21.66 8.57
N GLU A 71 8.12 -22.93 8.28
CA GLU A 71 7.15 -23.78 8.99
C GLU A 71 7.48 -23.87 10.48
N GLY A 72 6.49 -23.63 11.34
CA GLY A 72 6.62 -23.62 12.79
C GLY A 72 7.15 -22.30 13.38
N LEU A 73 7.79 -21.42 12.59
CA LEU A 73 8.19 -20.10 13.06
C LEU A 73 6.97 -19.17 13.17
N ALA A 74 6.20 -19.05 12.09
CA ALA A 74 4.99 -18.25 12.06
C ALA A 74 3.75 -19.16 12.04
N LYS A 75 2.87 -19.00 13.06
CA LYS A 75 1.54 -19.62 13.10
C LYS A 75 0.53 -18.85 12.27
N ARG A 76 0.60 -17.51 12.31
CA ARG A 76 -0.35 -16.62 11.64
C ARG A 76 0.34 -15.37 11.14
N ILE A 77 -0.02 -14.99 9.92
CA ILE A 77 0.40 -13.72 9.31
C ILE A 77 -0.85 -12.86 9.12
N VAL A 78 -0.83 -11.67 9.71
CA VAL A 78 -1.85 -10.62 9.50
C VAL A 78 -1.17 -9.48 8.74
N GLY A 79 -1.53 -9.28 7.48
CA GLY A 79 -0.85 -8.30 6.64
C GLY A 79 -1.71 -7.81 5.49
N SER A 80 -1.19 -6.90 4.70
CA SER A 80 -1.94 -6.35 3.58
C SER A 80 -1.48 -6.88 2.22
N HIS A 81 -0.17 -7.17 2.05
CA HIS A 81 0.39 -7.45 0.74
C HIS A 81 1.62 -8.37 0.80
N TRP A 82 1.64 -9.38 -0.08
CA TRP A 82 2.74 -10.36 -0.23
C TRP A 82 3.22 -10.52 -1.69
N GLY A 83 2.76 -9.65 -2.60
CA GLY A 83 3.09 -9.73 -4.02
C GLY A 83 4.58 -9.55 -4.34
N LEU A 84 5.31 -8.80 -3.49
CA LEU A 84 6.77 -8.64 -3.55
C LEU A 84 7.52 -9.67 -2.71
N MET A 85 6.82 -10.67 -2.13
CA MET A 85 7.36 -11.69 -1.24
C MET A 85 7.12 -13.08 -1.83
N PRO A 86 7.89 -13.52 -2.84
CA PRO A 86 7.61 -14.77 -3.54
C PRO A 86 7.65 -16.01 -2.64
N ARG A 87 8.59 -16.07 -1.68
CA ARG A 87 8.70 -17.17 -0.72
C ARG A 87 7.51 -17.14 0.26
N MET A 88 7.18 -15.98 0.83
CA MET A 88 6.03 -15.83 1.74
C MET A 88 4.70 -16.10 1.01
N SER A 89 4.50 -15.57 -0.19
CA SER A 89 3.29 -15.81 -0.99
C SER A 89 3.10 -17.31 -1.30
N ALA A 90 4.17 -18.02 -1.63
CA ALA A 90 4.13 -19.47 -1.85
C ALA A 90 3.84 -20.22 -0.55
N PHE A 91 4.52 -19.87 0.55
CA PHE A 91 4.33 -20.44 1.88
C PHE A 91 2.87 -20.32 2.36
N LEU A 92 2.28 -19.13 2.25
CA LEU A 92 0.87 -18.89 2.62
C LEU A 92 -0.09 -19.62 1.68
N GLY A 93 0.21 -19.69 0.38
CA GLY A 93 -0.58 -20.40 -0.60
C GLY A 93 -0.62 -21.91 -0.37
N GLN A 94 0.46 -22.48 0.19
CA GLN A 94 0.58 -23.90 0.58
C GLN A 94 -0.01 -24.18 1.99
N GLY A 95 -0.49 -23.16 2.68
CA GLY A 95 -1.05 -23.32 4.03
C GLY A 95 -0.02 -23.41 5.15
N GLY A 96 1.22 -22.94 4.93
CA GLY A 96 2.29 -22.97 5.92
C GLY A 96 2.05 -22.12 7.17
N ALA A 97 1.14 -21.12 7.08
CA ALA A 97 0.61 -20.35 8.21
C ALA A 97 -0.83 -19.89 7.90
N GLU A 98 -1.59 -19.52 8.92
CA GLU A 98 -2.88 -18.86 8.76
C GLU A 98 -2.67 -17.46 8.15
N ALA A 99 -3.33 -17.14 7.03
CA ALA A 99 -3.15 -15.87 6.31
C ALA A 99 -4.40 -14.98 6.39
N ILE A 100 -4.24 -13.84 7.05
CA ILE A 100 -5.28 -12.81 7.16
C ILE A 100 -4.83 -11.58 6.38
N CYS A 101 -5.62 -11.19 5.36
CA CYS A 101 -5.36 -10.00 4.56
C CYS A 101 -6.33 -8.88 4.95
N LEU A 102 -5.81 -7.82 5.54
CA LEU A 102 -6.55 -6.60 5.86
C LEU A 102 -6.01 -5.44 5.02
N PRO A 103 -6.83 -4.39 4.76
CA PRO A 103 -6.34 -3.20 4.07
C PRO A 103 -5.20 -2.53 4.84
N GLN A 104 -4.20 -2.07 4.12
CA GLN A 104 -2.96 -1.51 4.67
C GLN A 104 -3.23 -0.35 5.63
N GLY A 105 -4.09 0.60 5.22
CA GLY A 105 -4.44 1.74 6.04
C GLY A 105 -5.21 1.34 7.30
N GLN A 106 -5.96 0.23 7.26
CA GLN A 106 -6.67 -0.24 8.44
C GLN A 106 -5.71 -0.87 9.45
N ILE A 107 -4.65 -1.55 9.04
CA ILE A 107 -3.63 -2.06 9.96
C ILE A 107 -2.84 -0.88 10.56
N ALA A 108 -2.37 0.07 9.74
CA ALA A 108 -1.62 1.23 10.19
C ALA A 108 -2.41 2.06 11.22
N THR A 109 -3.68 2.35 10.94
CA THR A 109 -4.54 3.09 11.89
C THR A 109 -4.94 2.25 13.11
N LEU A 110 -4.99 0.91 12.96
CA LEU A 110 -5.28 0.00 14.08
C LEU A 110 -4.16 -0.02 15.12
N TYR A 111 -2.89 0.10 14.74
CA TYR A 111 -1.78 0.28 15.69
C TYR A 111 -2.03 1.48 16.61
N ARG A 112 -2.48 2.63 16.09
CA ARG A 112 -2.84 3.80 16.90
C ARG A 112 -4.06 3.56 17.79
N SER A 113 -5.05 2.82 17.28
CA SER A 113 -6.22 2.47 18.08
C SER A 113 -5.86 1.54 19.24
N ILE A 114 -4.98 0.56 19.00
CA ILE A 114 -4.43 -0.33 20.03
C ILE A 114 -3.65 0.47 21.07
N ALA A 115 -2.75 1.36 20.61
CA ALA A 115 -1.97 2.25 21.47
C ALA A 115 -2.87 3.12 22.37
N ALA A 116 -4.00 3.60 21.84
CA ALA A 116 -4.98 4.41 22.57
C ALA A 116 -5.96 3.59 23.43
N GLY A 117 -5.82 2.26 23.53
CA GLY A 117 -6.73 1.39 24.27
C GLY A 117 -8.14 1.28 23.66
N ARG A 118 -8.33 1.69 22.41
CA ARG A 118 -9.63 1.61 21.72
C ARG A 118 -9.94 0.15 21.36
N PRO A 119 -11.23 -0.21 21.21
CA PRO A 119 -11.63 -1.58 20.87
C PRO A 119 -11.30 -1.97 19.41
N GLY A 120 -10.98 -1.00 18.55
CA GLY A 120 -10.67 -1.21 17.14
C GLY A 120 -10.95 0.02 16.28
N ASN A 121 -10.98 -0.17 14.97
CA ASN A 121 -11.35 0.87 13.99
C ASN A 121 -12.75 0.65 13.48
N LEU A 122 -13.56 1.70 13.42
CA LEU A 122 -14.86 1.73 12.77
C LEU A 122 -14.78 2.57 11.49
N THR A 123 -15.09 1.97 10.33
CA THR A 123 -14.92 2.61 9.02
C THR A 123 -15.82 1.95 7.97
N ARG A 124 -15.98 2.59 6.81
CA ARG A 124 -16.61 1.97 5.64
C ARG A 124 -15.63 1.21 4.73
N ILE A 125 -14.33 1.38 4.95
CA ILE A 125 -13.29 0.75 4.14
C ILE A 125 -13.35 -0.77 4.31
N GLY A 126 -13.40 -1.48 3.21
CA GLY A 126 -13.50 -2.94 3.17
C GLY A 126 -14.90 -3.48 2.87
N LEU A 127 -15.96 -2.66 3.04
CA LEU A 127 -17.33 -3.10 2.71
C LEU A 127 -17.44 -3.58 1.26
N GLY A 128 -18.09 -4.73 1.08
CA GLY A 128 -18.32 -5.34 -0.22
C GLY A 128 -17.08 -5.90 -0.91
N THR A 129 -15.93 -5.99 -0.23
CA THR A 129 -14.71 -6.63 -0.72
C THR A 129 -14.51 -7.98 -0.03
N PHE A 130 -13.46 -8.74 -0.40
CA PHE A 130 -13.12 -10.00 0.28
C PHE A 130 -12.83 -9.83 1.79
N VAL A 131 -12.57 -8.61 2.26
CA VAL A 131 -12.36 -8.32 3.68
C VAL A 131 -13.68 -8.25 4.45
N ASP A 132 -14.78 -7.96 3.76
CA ASP A 132 -16.12 -7.96 4.38
C ASP A 132 -16.43 -9.34 4.98
N PRO A 133 -16.78 -9.43 6.30
CA PRO A 133 -17.03 -10.72 6.95
C PRO A 133 -18.20 -11.51 6.34
N ARG A 134 -19.07 -10.86 5.56
CA ARG A 134 -20.15 -11.51 4.80
C ARG A 134 -19.64 -12.20 3.54
N ILE A 135 -18.38 -11.97 3.15
CA ILE A 135 -17.75 -12.56 1.96
C ILE A 135 -16.65 -13.54 2.41
N GLU A 136 -15.44 -13.06 2.78
CA GLU A 136 -14.34 -13.93 3.25
C GLU A 136 -13.75 -13.49 4.59
N GLY A 137 -14.09 -12.28 5.09
CA GLY A 137 -13.56 -11.76 6.36
C GLY A 137 -12.05 -11.57 6.38
N GLY A 138 -11.41 -11.42 5.21
CA GLY A 138 -9.98 -11.31 5.06
C GLY A 138 -9.21 -12.63 5.21
N LYS A 139 -9.87 -13.78 5.38
CA LYS A 139 -9.25 -15.10 5.55
C LYS A 139 -8.89 -15.71 4.18
N VAL A 140 -7.64 -15.52 3.74
CA VAL A 140 -7.27 -15.75 2.34
C VAL A 140 -6.74 -17.16 2.03
N ASN A 141 -6.56 -18.02 3.04
CA ASN A 141 -6.20 -19.43 2.84
C ASN A 141 -6.99 -20.38 3.73
N GLN A 142 -6.88 -21.69 3.48
CA GLN A 142 -7.64 -22.71 4.19
C GLN A 142 -7.36 -22.72 5.70
N PRO A 143 -6.08 -22.74 6.19
CA PRO A 143 -5.81 -22.69 7.62
C PRO A 143 -6.44 -21.48 8.32
N ALA A 144 -6.45 -20.31 7.68
CA ALA A 144 -7.08 -19.14 8.29
C ALA A 144 -8.61 -19.27 8.37
N ARG A 145 -9.25 -19.85 7.37
CA ARG A 145 -10.70 -20.09 7.40
C ARG A 145 -11.10 -21.05 8.51
N GLU A 146 -10.28 -22.05 8.80
CA GLU A 146 -10.55 -23.08 9.80
C GLU A 146 -10.21 -22.67 11.24
N HIS A 147 -9.10 -21.93 11.42
CA HIS A 147 -8.51 -21.76 12.75
C HIS A 147 -8.34 -20.31 13.20
N ALA A 148 -8.29 -19.33 12.27
CA ALA A 148 -8.07 -17.95 12.67
C ALA A 148 -9.32 -17.32 13.30
N PRO A 149 -9.16 -16.48 14.34
CA PRO A 149 -10.25 -15.67 14.87
C PRO A 149 -10.74 -14.66 13.84
N ASP A 150 -11.90 -14.08 14.08
CA ASP A 150 -12.44 -13.01 13.25
C ASP A 150 -11.81 -11.67 13.63
N TYR A 151 -11.05 -11.11 12.73
CA TYR A 151 -10.43 -9.77 12.85
C TYR A 151 -11.38 -8.65 12.47
N VAL A 152 -12.45 -8.96 11.77
CA VAL A 152 -13.43 -7.99 11.29
C VAL A 152 -14.85 -8.37 11.66
N ALA A 153 -15.71 -7.38 11.81
CA ALA A 153 -17.15 -7.56 12.02
C ALA A 153 -17.92 -6.44 11.33
N ILE A 154 -19.22 -6.61 11.13
CA ILE A 154 -20.11 -5.51 10.76
C ILE A 154 -20.69 -4.90 12.03
N GLN A 155 -20.63 -3.56 12.11
CA GLN A 155 -21.33 -2.75 13.11
C GLN A 155 -22.31 -1.83 12.41
N ARG A 156 -23.53 -1.78 12.91
CA ARG A 156 -24.54 -0.89 12.40
C ARG A 156 -24.63 0.37 13.27
N VAL A 157 -24.44 1.53 12.64
CA VAL A 157 -24.52 2.85 13.28
C VAL A 157 -25.41 3.73 12.42
N ASP A 158 -26.45 4.34 13.01
CA ASP A 158 -27.42 5.22 12.30
C ASP A 158 -27.93 4.58 11.00
N ASP A 159 -28.36 3.31 11.08
CA ASP A 159 -28.88 2.51 9.96
C ASP A 159 -27.89 2.27 8.80
N GLN A 160 -26.59 2.53 9.01
CA GLN A 160 -25.54 2.26 8.05
C GLN A 160 -24.59 1.17 8.55
N ASP A 161 -24.17 0.30 7.63
CA ASP A 161 -23.16 -0.71 7.92
C ASP A 161 -21.77 -0.11 7.90
N PHE A 162 -20.96 -0.49 8.90
CA PHE A 162 -19.55 -0.18 9.00
C PHE A 162 -18.77 -1.47 9.24
N MET A 163 -17.55 -1.52 8.69
CA MET A 163 -16.54 -2.48 9.09
C MET A 163 -16.00 -2.11 10.46
N PHE A 164 -15.89 -3.08 11.34
CA PHE A 164 -15.20 -2.96 12.61
C PHE A 164 -13.99 -3.87 12.63
N TYR A 165 -12.79 -3.26 12.54
CA TYR A 165 -11.51 -3.95 12.65
C TYR A 165 -11.15 -4.09 14.12
N ARG A 166 -11.18 -5.33 14.64
CA ARG A 166 -10.99 -5.63 16.06
C ARG A 166 -9.55 -5.41 16.47
N ARG A 167 -9.34 -4.83 17.66
CA ARG A 167 -8.01 -4.79 18.28
C ARG A 167 -7.51 -6.20 18.61
N PHE A 168 -6.22 -6.35 18.70
CA PHE A 168 -5.52 -7.51 19.24
C PHE A 168 -4.38 -7.05 20.16
N THR A 169 -3.85 -7.96 20.98
CA THR A 169 -2.69 -7.66 21.83
C THR A 169 -1.42 -7.67 20.98
N ILE A 170 -0.49 -6.76 21.23
CA ILE A 170 0.85 -6.74 20.67
C ILE A 170 1.83 -7.01 21.80
N ASP A 171 2.49 -8.18 21.74
CA ASP A 171 3.44 -8.62 22.77
C ASP A 171 4.84 -8.09 22.49
N VAL A 172 5.18 -7.89 21.20
CA VAL A 172 6.49 -7.36 20.77
C VAL A 172 6.29 -6.37 19.63
N GLY A 173 6.85 -5.16 19.77
CA GLY A 173 6.94 -4.17 18.72
C GLY A 173 8.38 -4.09 18.20
N ILE A 174 8.57 -4.23 16.90
CA ILE A 174 9.89 -4.12 16.23
C ILE A 174 9.84 -3.00 15.21
N PHE A 175 10.76 -2.06 15.36
CA PHE A 175 10.99 -0.99 14.39
C PHE A 175 12.48 -0.67 14.26
N ARG A 176 12.87 0.18 13.32
CA ARG A 176 14.25 0.67 13.21
C ARG A 176 14.31 2.18 13.31
N ALA A 177 15.50 2.69 13.66
CA ALA A 177 15.78 4.11 13.76
C ALA A 177 17.17 4.45 13.23
N SER A 178 17.31 5.62 12.61
CA SER A 178 18.58 6.11 12.08
C SER A 178 19.60 6.38 13.19
N GLN A 179 19.15 6.98 14.29
CA GLN A 179 19.99 7.34 15.42
C GLN A 179 19.26 7.02 16.74
N VAL A 180 20.02 6.55 17.73
CA VAL A 180 19.52 6.33 19.10
C VAL A 180 20.53 6.90 20.10
N ASP A 181 20.05 7.69 21.05
CA ASP A 181 20.85 8.26 22.13
C ASP A 181 20.88 7.35 23.37
N PRO A 182 21.73 7.61 24.39
CA PRO A 182 21.81 6.81 25.61
C PRO A 182 20.55 6.78 26.47
N ASP A 183 19.60 7.71 26.25
CA ASP A 183 18.29 7.71 26.91
C ASP A 183 17.24 6.89 26.14
N GLY A 184 17.63 6.34 24.98
CA GLY A 184 16.77 5.53 24.12
C GLY A 184 15.92 6.35 23.16
N ASN A 185 16.08 7.67 23.09
CA ASN A 185 15.39 8.50 22.11
C ASN A 185 15.85 8.13 20.70
N CYS A 186 14.89 7.85 19.83
CA CYS A 186 15.11 7.39 18.47
C CYS A 186 14.77 8.48 17.46
N SER A 187 15.70 8.81 16.55
CA SER A 187 15.44 9.66 15.38
C SER A 187 15.21 8.82 14.13
N LEU A 188 14.28 9.27 13.30
CA LEU A 188 13.95 8.71 11.99
C LEU A 188 14.40 9.64 10.85
N ASP A 189 15.24 10.63 11.11
CA ASP A 189 15.55 11.73 10.17
C ASP A 189 16.28 11.27 8.90
N GLU A 190 17.02 10.14 8.96
CA GLU A 190 17.67 9.57 7.78
C GLU A 190 16.81 8.48 7.08
N GLU A 191 15.63 8.17 7.62
CA GLU A 191 14.70 7.26 6.98
C GLU A 191 13.95 8.00 5.87
N ALA A 192 13.80 7.34 4.71
CA ALA A 192 13.05 7.90 3.58
C ALA A 192 11.54 8.03 3.85
N VAL A 193 11.05 7.33 4.88
CA VAL A 193 9.65 7.33 5.37
C VAL A 193 9.64 7.04 6.86
N THR A 194 8.65 7.57 7.60
CA THR A 194 8.55 7.37 9.05
C THR A 194 7.64 6.20 9.45
N LEU A 195 6.81 5.75 8.56
CA LEU A 195 5.88 4.62 8.69
C LEU A 195 5.11 4.57 10.02
N ASP A 196 5.12 3.39 10.67
CA ASP A 196 4.31 3.10 11.86
C ASP A 196 5.15 2.98 13.16
N ALA A 197 6.45 3.32 13.15
CA ALA A 197 7.39 3.10 14.25
C ALA A 197 6.87 3.57 15.61
N LEU A 198 6.38 4.83 15.71
CA LEU A 198 5.83 5.38 16.94
C LEU A 198 4.55 4.63 17.37
N ALA A 199 3.64 4.35 16.44
CA ALA A 199 2.37 3.69 16.74
C ALA A 199 2.58 2.25 17.24
N ILE A 200 3.51 1.52 16.64
CA ILE A 200 3.91 0.16 17.05
C ILE A 200 4.56 0.19 18.43
N ALA A 201 5.50 1.10 18.69
CA ALA A 201 6.15 1.24 19.99
C ALA A 201 5.12 1.55 21.10
N GLN A 202 4.22 2.52 20.86
CA GLN A 202 3.15 2.83 21.82
C GLN A 202 2.20 1.67 22.04
N ALA A 203 1.81 0.96 20.96
CA ALA A 203 0.88 -0.15 21.05
C ALA A 203 1.46 -1.33 21.86
N ALA A 204 2.71 -1.72 21.58
CA ALA A 204 3.39 -2.77 22.33
C ALA A 204 3.59 -2.36 23.80
N HIS A 205 4.14 -1.17 24.06
CA HIS A 205 4.37 -0.66 25.42
C HIS A 205 3.06 -0.64 26.25
N ASN A 206 1.98 -0.11 25.69
CA ASN A 206 0.69 0.02 26.40
C ASN A 206 -0.04 -1.32 26.58
N ASN A 207 0.35 -2.37 25.84
CA ASN A 207 -0.11 -3.75 26.09
C ASN A 207 0.78 -4.49 27.12
N GLY A 208 1.81 -3.84 27.68
CA GLY A 208 2.77 -4.48 28.58
C GLY A 208 3.79 -5.37 27.84
N GLY A 209 3.93 -5.16 26.54
CA GLY A 209 4.82 -5.90 25.67
C GLY A 209 6.22 -5.29 25.58
N LEU A 210 7.10 -5.96 24.84
CA LEU A 210 8.51 -5.61 24.63
C LEU A 210 8.65 -4.73 23.37
N VAL A 211 9.41 -3.64 23.46
CA VAL A 211 9.71 -2.76 22.34
C VAL A 211 11.19 -2.86 21.98
N ILE A 212 11.47 -3.33 20.75
CA ILE A 212 12.83 -3.54 20.24
C ILE A 212 13.09 -2.59 19.08
N CYS A 213 14.13 -1.75 19.21
CA CYS A 213 14.59 -0.84 18.16
C CYS A 213 15.90 -1.34 17.54
N GLN A 214 15.95 -1.50 16.21
CA GLN A 214 17.20 -1.64 15.47
C GLN A 214 17.76 -0.24 15.16
N ALA A 215 18.92 0.10 15.69
CA ALA A 215 19.60 1.36 15.45
C ALA A 215 20.62 1.24 14.31
N LYS A 216 20.68 2.25 13.41
CA LYS A 216 21.78 2.43 12.46
C LYS A 216 23.02 2.96 13.20
N ASN A 217 22.84 4.04 13.96
CA ASN A 217 23.90 4.71 14.70
C ASN A 217 23.50 4.93 16.17
N LEU A 218 24.47 4.72 17.07
CA LEU A 218 24.38 5.17 18.47
C LEU A 218 25.07 6.52 18.58
N VAL A 219 24.38 7.51 19.14
CA VAL A 219 24.88 8.90 19.25
C VAL A 219 25.02 9.37 20.69
N ALA A 220 25.69 10.49 20.92
CA ALA A 220 25.84 11.06 22.24
C ALA A 220 24.50 11.61 22.79
N ARG A 221 24.37 11.66 24.12
CA ARG A 221 23.24 12.31 24.79
C ARG A 221 23.11 13.76 24.35
N GLY A 222 21.85 14.15 23.94
CA GLY A 222 21.55 15.48 23.44
C GLY A 222 21.94 15.74 21.98
N ALA A 223 22.43 14.74 21.26
CA ALA A 223 22.69 14.86 19.83
C ALA A 223 21.40 14.93 19.01
N ILE A 224 20.32 14.30 19.48
CA ILE A 224 18.99 14.34 18.85
C ILE A 224 18.20 15.51 19.43
N ALA A 225 17.86 16.50 18.61
CA ALA A 225 17.00 17.58 19.06
C ALA A 225 15.58 17.05 19.40
N PRO A 226 14.88 17.59 20.42
CA PRO A 226 13.58 17.05 20.85
C PRO A 226 12.52 16.95 19.75
N ARG A 227 12.56 17.80 18.75
CA ARG A 227 11.63 17.75 17.58
C ARG A 227 11.94 16.60 16.62
N HIS A 228 13.15 16.09 16.65
CA HIS A 228 13.66 15.00 15.81
C HIS A 228 13.58 13.64 16.51
N VAL A 229 13.05 13.59 17.72
CA VAL A 229 12.72 12.32 18.39
C VAL A 229 11.43 11.77 17.80
N GLY A 230 11.55 10.78 16.94
CA GLY A 230 10.42 10.09 16.34
C GLY A 230 9.76 9.09 17.30
N VAL A 231 10.56 8.39 18.13
CA VAL A 231 10.10 7.51 19.20
C VAL A 231 10.81 7.86 20.50
N PRO A 232 10.08 8.30 21.56
CA PRO A 232 10.66 8.59 22.87
C PRO A 232 11.27 7.35 23.52
N GLY A 233 12.45 7.51 24.15
CA GLY A 233 13.19 6.43 24.78
C GLY A 233 12.44 5.75 25.94
N SER A 234 11.48 6.42 26.56
CA SER A 234 10.60 5.84 27.59
C SER A 234 9.72 4.69 27.09
N LEU A 235 9.56 4.58 25.76
CA LEU A 235 8.80 3.50 25.11
C LEU A 235 9.67 2.31 24.71
N VAL A 236 11.00 2.46 24.71
CA VAL A 236 11.93 1.49 24.12
C VAL A 236 12.59 0.66 25.24
N ASP A 237 12.48 -0.66 25.15
CA ASP A 237 13.09 -1.57 26.11
C ASP A 237 14.48 -2.01 25.71
N LEU A 238 14.63 -2.44 24.45
CA LEU A 238 15.88 -2.92 23.88
C LEU A 238 16.29 -2.13 22.65
N VAL A 239 17.55 -1.80 22.57
CA VAL A 239 18.18 -1.23 21.37
C VAL A 239 19.26 -2.18 20.88
N VAL A 240 19.20 -2.53 19.61
CA VAL A 240 20.16 -3.36 18.92
C VAL A 240 20.84 -2.52 17.83
N LYS A 241 22.15 -2.37 17.87
CA LYS A 241 22.88 -1.76 16.75
C LYS A 241 22.93 -2.76 15.59
N ALA A 242 22.56 -2.33 14.39
CA ALA A 242 22.73 -3.15 13.18
C ALA A 242 24.21 -3.52 13.00
N PRO A 243 24.58 -4.81 12.93
CA PRO A 243 25.97 -5.23 12.74
C PRO A 243 26.56 -4.78 11.41
N GLU A 244 25.75 -4.81 10.36
CA GLU A 244 26.11 -4.46 8.98
C GLU A 244 25.11 -3.44 8.42
N PRO A 245 25.19 -2.14 8.82
CA PRO A 245 24.16 -1.14 8.45
C PRO A 245 23.98 -1.00 6.94
N GLU A 246 25.06 -1.09 6.16
CA GLU A 246 25.02 -0.98 4.69
C GLU A 246 24.18 -2.09 4.02
N ARG A 247 23.99 -3.21 4.67
CA ARG A 247 23.16 -4.34 4.24
C ARG A 247 21.80 -4.36 4.95
N GLN A 248 21.79 -4.07 6.24
CA GLN A 248 20.66 -4.32 7.15
C GLN A 248 19.83 -3.08 7.49
N HIS A 249 20.27 -1.88 7.02
CA HIS A 249 19.62 -0.62 7.36
C HIS A 249 19.67 0.36 6.17
N ARG A 250 19.19 -0.08 5.02
CA ARG A 250 19.17 0.73 3.78
C ARG A 250 17.93 1.59 3.72
N GLN A 251 18.01 2.77 3.10
CA GLN A 251 16.82 3.59 2.84
C GLN A 251 15.86 2.90 1.87
N SER A 252 16.41 2.16 0.88
CA SER A 252 15.64 1.29 -0.03
C SER A 252 16.55 0.18 -0.57
N ASP A 253 16.05 -0.69 -1.44
CA ASP A 253 16.85 -1.78 -2.03
C ASP A 253 18.08 -1.25 -2.79
N GLY A 254 17.90 -0.23 -3.62
CA GLY A 254 18.97 0.37 -4.41
C GLY A 254 19.86 1.36 -3.65
N VAL A 255 19.46 1.81 -2.46
CA VAL A 255 20.07 2.98 -1.81
C VAL A 255 20.33 2.74 -0.34
N PHE A 256 21.62 2.80 0.08
CA PHE A 256 21.95 2.79 1.50
C PHE A 256 21.51 4.10 2.17
N PHE A 257 21.97 5.23 1.65
CA PHE A 257 21.59 6.56 2.08
C PHE A 257 21.75 7.56 0.93
N ASP A 258 20.73 8.41 0.72
CA ASP A 258 20.77 9.51 -0.23
C ASP A 258 19.87 10.63 0.29
N GLU A 259 20.45 11.81 0.49
CA GLU A 259 19.75 13.00 0.98
C GLU A 259 18.56 13.42 0.11
N ARG A 260 18.54 13.03 -1.17
CA ARG A 260 17.41 13.32 -2.06
C ARG A 260 16.09 12.73 -1.58
N TYR A 261 16.12 11.67 -0.77
CA TYR A 261 14.91 11.03 -0.25
C TYR A 261 14.39 11.65 1.06
N ILE A 262 15.13 12.60 1.64
CA ILE A 262 14.76 13.29 2.88
C ILE A 262 14.80 14.82 2.75
N SER A 263 15.15 15.35 1.58
CA SER A 263 15.30 16.79 1.35
C SER A 263 14.48 17.24 0.14
N ALA A 264 13.80 18.38 0.27
CA ALA A 264 13.14 19.03 -0.83
C ALA A 264 14.15 19.68 -1.79
N SER A 265 13.83 19.71 -3.08
CA SER A 265 14.54 20.49 -4.07
C SER A 265 13.56 21.20 -4.98
N SER A 266 13.85 22.47 -5.31
CA SER A 266 13.11 23.19 -6.34
C SER A 266 13.55 22.66 -7.72
N GLY A 267 12.58 22.26 -8.55
CA GLY A 267 12.85 21.82 -9.93
C GLY A 267 13.16 20.34 -10.08
N ALA A 268 12.72 19.49 -9.16
CA ALA A 268 12.72 18.06 -9.38
C ALA A 268 11.79 17.72 -10.55
N GLU A 269 12.36 17.21 -11.64
CA GLU A 269 11.61 16.85 -12.84
C GLU A 269 11.22 15.38 -12.81
N LEU A 270 9.95 15.10 -13.12
CA LEU A 270 9.50 13.73 -13.36
C LEU A 270 10.22 13.15 -14.59
N PRO A 271 10.59 11.85 -14.58
CA PRO A 271 11.29 11.23 -15.69
C PRO A 271 10.40 11.21 -16.93
N ARG A 272 11.01 11.42 -18.10
CA ARG A 272 10.36 11.14 -19.39
C ARG A 272 10.57 9.69 -19.74
N ALA A 273 9.63 9.11 -20.48
CA ALA A 273 9.72 7.75 -20.97
C ALA A 273 9.66 7.72 -22.51
N GLU A 274 10.28 6.70 -23.08
CA GLU A 274 10.10 6.40 -24.51
C GLU A 274 8.65 5.98 -24.78
N PHE A 275 8.17 6.26 -25.99
CA PHE A 275 6.81 5.91 -26.39
C PHE A 275 6.59 4.39 -26.28
N SER A 276 5.47 4.04 -25.68
CA SER A 276 4.95 2.68 -25.59
C SER A 276 3.43 2.71 -25.41
N ASN A 277 2.76 1.59 -25.64
CA ASN A 277 1.33 1.48 -25.39
C ASN A 277 0.99 1.72 -23.91
N ARG A 278 1.90 1.42 -22.98
CA ARG A 278 1.74 1.76 -21.55
C ARG A 278 1.72 3.27 -21.34
N LEU A 279 2.64 4.00 -22.02
CA LEU A 279 2.66 5.46 -21.93
C LEU A 279 1.41 6.09 -22.53
N ALA A 280 0.84 5.52 -23.61
CA ALA A 280 -0.42 5.98 -24.17
C ALA A 280 -1.58 5.86 -23.16
N ILE A 281 -1.60 4.79 -22.35
CA ILE A 281 -2.57 4.64 -21.24
C ILE A 281 -2.43 5.80 -20.23
N GLY A 282 -1.20 6.09 -19.77
CA GLY A 282 -0.93 7.19 -18.86
C GLY A 282 -1.33 8.56 -19.46
N ARG A 283 -0.95 8.83 -20.71
CA ARG A 283 -1.31 10.05 -21.46
C ARG A 283 -2.83 10.24 -21.58
N ARG A 284 -3.58 9.14 -21.74
CA ARG A 284 -5.05 9.22 -21.74
C ARG A 284 -5.59 9.45 -20.34
N ALA A 285 -5.06 8.75 -19.36
CA ALA A 285 -5.54 8.79 -17.98
C ALA A 285 -5.37 10.17 -17.34
N ILE A 286 -4.24 10.85 -17.53
CA ILE A 286 -4.00 12.18 -16.94
C ILE A 286 -4.96 13.27 -17.46
N ARG A 287 -5.61 13.07 -18.61
CA ARG A 287 -6.59 14.02 -19.17
C ARG A 287 -7.91 14.07 -18.40
N TYR A 288 -8.10 13.21 -17.41
CA TYR A 288 -9.22 13.28 -16.47
C TYR A 288 -8.93 14.09 -15.20
N LEU A 289 -7.69 14.58 -15.05
CA LEU A 289 -7.28 15.39 -13.89
C LEU A 289 -7.70 16.85 -14.04
N HIS A 290 -7.71 17.52 -12.88
CA HIS A 290 -7.87 18.95 -12.76
C HIS A 290 -6.61 19.57 -12.13
N ARG A 291 -6.36 20.83 -12.42
CA ARG A 291 -5.27 21.57 -11.78
C ARG A 291 -5.50 21.64 -10.26
N GLY A 292 -4.46 21.27 -9.50
CA GLY A 292 -4.49 21.22 -8.04
C GLY A 292 -5.03 19.92 -7.46
N ASP A 293 -5.29 18.87 -8.27
CA ASP A 293 -5.70 17.57 -7.76
C ASP A 293 -4.57 16.93 -6.92
N ILE A 294 -4.96 16.26 -5.84
CA ILE A 294 -4.08 15.42 -5.03
C ILE A 294 -4.31 13.98 -5.46
N VAL A 295 -3.22 13.34 -5.92
CA VAL A 295 -3.27 12.10 -6.69
C VAL A 295 -2.41 11.02 -6.06
N ASN A 296 -2.94 9.82 -5.94
CA ASN A 296 -2.15 8.62 -5.66
C ASN A 296 -1.90 7.83 -6.95
N VAL A 297 -0.71 7.29 -7.09
CA VAL A 297 -0.31 6.46 -8.24
C VAL A 297 0.18 5.11 -7.74
N GLY A 298 -0.54 4.04 -8.10
CA GLY A 298 -0.18 2.67 -7.78
C GLY A 298 0.97 2.13 -8.63
N THR A 299 1.44 0.94 -8.27
CA THR A 299 2.53 0.24 -8.96
C THR A 299 2.14 -0.27 -10.36
N GLY A 300 3.14 -0.64 -11.17
CA GLY A 300 2.97 -1.21 -12.51
C GLY A 300 2.67 -0.15 -13.56
N ILE A 301 1.71 -0.41 -14.47
CA ILE A 301 1.40 0.52 -15.57
C ILE A 301 1.14 1.95 -15.09
N PRO A 302 0.35 2.22 -14.03
CA PRO A 302 0.20 3.57 -13.51
C PRO A 302 1.53 4.21 -13.12
N GLY A 303 2.34 3.52 -12.31
CA GLY A 303 3.65 4.01 -11.86
C GLY A 303 4.62 4.29 -13.02
N ASP A 304 4.59 3.42 -14.04
CA ASP A 304 5.48 3.51 -15.20
C ASP A 304 5.03 4.58 -16.23
N SER A 305 3.79 5.08 -16.16
CA SER A 305 3.23 5.89 -17.24
C SER A 305 2.65 7.25 -16.81
N VAL A 306 2.06 7.36 -15.62
CA VAL A 306 1.39 8.61 -15.19
C VAL A 306 2.40 9.74 -14.95
N GLY A 307 3.47 9.47 -14.19
CA GLY A 307 4.55 10.44 -13.97
C GLY A 307 5.20 10.93 -15.28
N PRO A 308 5.68 10.01 -16.15
CA PRO A 308 6.20 10.37 -17.46
C PRO A 308 5.23 11.15 -18.34
N ALA A 309 3.93 10.78 -18.35
CA ALA A 309 2.92 11.50 -19.10
C ALA A 309 2.71 12.94 -18.59
N LEU A 310 2.76 13.16 -17.28
CA LEU A 310 2.72 14.50 -16.67
C LEU A 310 3.95 15.32 -17.04
N ALA A 311 5.15 14.72 -17.03
CA ALA A 311 6.39 15.38 -17.42
C ALA A 311 6.36 15.84 -18.88
N GLU A 312 5.93 14.97 -19.80
CA GLU A 312 5.82 15.30 -21.21
C GLU A 312 4.82 16.42 -21.48
N ALA A 313 3.70 16.41 -20.77
CA ALA A 313 2.65 17.41 -20.91
C ALA A 313 2.98 18.76 -20.22
N GLY A 314 4.10 18.86 -19.48
CA GLY A 314 4.43 20.05 -18.70
C GLY A 314 3.54 20.26 -17.49
N LEU A 315 3.03 19.18 -16.92
CA LEU A 315 2.02 19.22 -15.83
C LEU A 315 2.57 18.78 -14.47
N SER A 316 3.88 18.60 -14.31
CA SER A 316 4.50 18.12 -13.07
C SER A 316 4.11 18.95 -11.85
N ASP A 317 4.01 20.27 -11.99
CA ASP A 317 3.63 21.22 -10.93
C ASP A 317 2.10 21.50 -10.87
N ALA A 318 1.34 20.91 -11.79
CA ALA A 318 -0.10 21.16 -11.87
C ALA A 318 -0.92 20.35 -10.85
N ILE A 319 -0.34 19.29 -10.31
CA ILE A 319 -0.96 18.35 -9.36
C ILE A 319 0.01 18.04 -8.20
N THR A 320 -0.51 17.41 -7.15
CA THR A 320 0.31 16.87 -6.06
C THR A 320 0.29 15.34 -6.10
N LEU A 321 1.43 14.73 -6.45
CA LEU A 321 1.60 13.28 -6.33
C LEU A 321 1.77 12.90 -4.87
N THR A 322 1.19 11.77 -4.48
CA THR A 322 1.34 11.20 -3.14
C THR A 322 1.57 9.69 -3.22
N VAL A 323 2.30 9.17 -2.24
CA VAL A 323 2.48 7.73 -2.06
C VAL A 323 1.93 7.33 -0.70
N GLU A 324 1.29 6.17 -0.61
CA GLU A 324 0.63 5.69 0.61
C GLU A 324 1.59 5.49 1.80
N SER A 325 2.88 5.41 1.56
CA SER A 325 3.91 5.37 2.61
C SER A 325 4.00 6.65 3.46
N GLY A 326 3.33 7.73 3.04
CA GLY A 326 3.30 9.02 3.74
C GLY A 326 4.06 10.14 3.03
N VAL A 327 4.36 10.00 1.75
CA VAL A 327 5.17 10.97 0.99
C VAL A 327 4.32 11.82 0.06
N TYR A 328 4.62 13.12 0.01
CA TYR A 328 4.00 14.12 -0.86
C TYR A 328 5.02 14.73 -1.81
N GLY A 329 4.60 14.96 -3.05
CA GLY A 329 5.40 15.65 -4.08
C GLY A 329 6.62 14.86 -4.54
N GLY A 330 7.52 15.52 -5.26
CA GLY A 330 8.77 14.95 -5.77
C GLY A 330 8.58 13.89 -6.86
N VAL A 331 9.57 13.02 -7.02
CA VAL A 331 9.63 11.98 -8.04
C VAL A 331 9.52 10.60 -7.40
N PRO A 332 8.33 9.94 -7.45
CA PRO A 332 8.14 8.60 -6.88
C PRO A 332 9.05 7.56 -7.55
N ALA A 333 9.65 6.69 -6.74
CA ALA A 333 10.40 5.54 -7.24
C ALA A 333 9.47 4.38 -7.62
N GLY A 334 9.91 3.55 -8.56
CA GLY A 334 9.17 2.38 -9.02
C GLY A 334 9.82 1.05 -8.62
N GLY A 335 9.17 -0.05 -8.99
CA GLY A 335 9.71 -1.40 -8.78
C GLY A 335 9.83 -1.78 -7.31
N VAL A 336 11.00 -2.29 -6.91
CA VAL A 336 11.29 -2.70 -5.52
C VAL A 336 11.53 -1.52 -4.57
N ASP A 337 11.78 -0.34 -5.11
CA ASP A 337 11.94 0.92 -4.36
C ASP A 337 10.63 1.71 -4.25
N PHE A 338 9.51 1.15 -4.72
CA PHE A 338 8.19 1.76 -4.57
C PHE A 338 7.91 2.10 -3.10
N GLY A 339 7.47 3.33 -2.87
CA GLY A 339 7.19 3.87 -1.52
C GLY A 339 8.10 5.04 -1.14
N ILE A 340 9.27 5.21 -1.77
CA ILE A 340 10.10 6.41 -1.60
C ILE A 340 9.91 7.39 -2.75
N THR A 341 10.30 8.62 -2.51
CA THR A 341 10.20 9.71 -3.49
C THR A 341 11.43 10.59 -3.39
N ALA A 342 12.11 10.83 -4.50
CA ALA A 342 13.20 11.79 -4.52
C ALA A 342 12.64 13.22 -4.45
N HIS A 343 13.26 14.05 -3.60
CA HIS A 343 12.85 15.44 -3.35
C HIS A 343 11.39 15.60 -2.89
N PRO A 344 10.97 14.87 -1.85
CA PRO A 344 9.63 15.01 -1.30
C PRO A 344 9.40 16.43 -0.78
N THR A 345 8.16 16.91 -0.85
CA THR A 345 7.76 18.17 -0.22
C THR A 345 7.32 18.00 1.23
N ALA A 346 6.85 16.79 1.58
CA ALA A 346 6.55 16.40 2.95
C ALA A 346 6.64 14.88 3.12
N ILE A 347 7.02 14.46 4.35
CA ILE A 347 6.99 13.07 4.82
C ILE A 347 6.17 13.06 6.10
N ILE A 348 5.10 12.26 6.15
CA ILE A 348 4.21 12.14 7.31
C ILE A 348 4.06 10.68 7.74
N PRO A 349 3.63 10.41 8.98
CA PRO A 349 3.39 9.04 9.43
C PRO A 349 2.35 8.31 8.55
N HIS A 350 2.59 7.02 8.32
CA HIS A 350 1.79 6.12 7.48
C HIS A 350 0.29 6.13 7.82
N ALA A 351 -0.03 5.99 9.11
CA ALA A 351 -1.41 6.06 9.58
C ALA A 351 -2.06 7.43 9.31
N SER A 352 -1.31 8.54 9.37
CA SER A 352 -1.82 9.89 9.06
C SER A 352 -2.10 10.06 7.57
N GLN A 353 -1.29 9.44 6.70
CA GLN A 353 -1.55 9.40 5.28
C GLN A 353 -2.87 8.69 4.97
N PHE A 354 -3.12 7.55 5.61
CA PHE A 354 -4.39 6.84 5.43
C PHE A 354 -5.59 7.54 6.06
N ASP A 355 -5.42 8.29 7.14
CA ASP A 355 -6.50 9.16 7.64
C ASP A 355 -6.92 10.19 6.59
N PHE A 356 -5.93 10.82 5.93
CA PHE A 356 -6.18 11.76 4.85
C PHE A 356 -6.88 11.08 3.67
N TYR A 357 -6.40 9.90 3.23
CA TYR A 357 -6.99 9.15 2.14
C TYR A 357 -8.43 8.73 2.49
N ASN A 358 -8.60 8.01 3.61
CA ASN A 358 -9.89 7.44 4.04
C ASN A 358 -10.92 8.53 4.37
N GLY A 359 -10.46 9.72 4.76
CA GLY A 359 -11.28 10.92 4.94
C GLY A 359 -11.75 11.56 3.63
N GLY A 360 -11.33 11.02 2.47
CA GLY A 360 -11.71 11.53 1.15
C GLY A 360 -10.82 12.65 0.64
N GLY A 361 -9.57 12.71 1.08
CA GLY A 361 -8.59 13.71 0.64
C GLY A 361 -8.07 13.51 -0.79
N LEU A 362 -8.16 12.28 -1.34
CA LEU A 362 -7.73 12.01 -2.70
C LEU A 362 -8.76 12.48 -3.74
N ASP A 363 -8.31 13.26 -4.70
CA ASP A 363 -9.10 13.66 -5.85
C ASP A 363 -9.12 12.56 -6.91
N ALA A 364 -7.97 11.94 -7.18
CA ALA A 364 -7.86 10.86 -8.14
C ALA A 364 -6.86 9.78 -7.68
N THR A 365 -7.07 8.58 -8.14
CA THR A 365 -6.07 7.51 -8.04
C THR A 365 -5.95 6.75 -9.36
N PHE A 366 -4.72 6.37 -9.70
CA PHE A 366 -4.42 5.52 -10.86
C PHE A 366 -3.90 4.17 -10.36
N MET A 367 -4.66 3.11 -10.63
CA MET A 367 -4.38 1.77 -10.13
C MET A 367 -4.28 0.75 -11.26
N GLY A 368 -3.44 -0.28 -11.09
CA GLY A 368 -3.45 -1.44 -11.98
C GLY A 368 -4.68 -2.31 -11.80
N ALA A 369 -5.02 -3.12 -12.81
CA ALA A 369 -6.03 -4.17 -12.71
C ALA A 369 -5.44 -5.52 -13.12
N GLY A 370 -5.68 -6.54 -12.30
CA GLY A 370 -5.36 -7.94 -12.62
C GLY A 370 -6.45 -8.57 -13.45
N GLN A 371 -7.71 -8.50 -12.97
CA GLN A 371 -8.93 -8.95 -13.64
C GLN A 371 -10.01 -7.89 -13.46
N VAL A 372 -10.91 -7.78 -14.45
CA VAL A 372 -12.11 -6.92 -14.43
C VAL A 372 -13.28 -7.76 -14.90
N ASP A 373 -14.40 -7.78 -14.16
CA ASP A 373 -15.59 -8.50 -14.58
C ASP A 373 -16.68 -7.59 -15.19
N ARG A 374 -17.78 -8.22 -15.62
CA ARG A 374 -18.90 -7.52 -16.27
C ARG A 374 -19.58 -6.46 -15.40
N GLN A 375 -19.55 -6.62 -14.08
CA GLN A 375 -20.07 -5.64 -13.12
C GLN A 375 -19.15 -4.44 -12.94
N GLY A 376 -17.88 -4.57 -13.37
CA GLY A 376 -16.81 -3.61 -13.14
C GLY A 376 -16.03 -3.87 -11.85
N ASN A 377 -16.21 -5.01 -11.22
CA ASN A 377 -15.36 -5.40 -10.09
C ASN A 377 -13.92 -5.63 -10.55
N VAL A 378 -12.96 -5.40 -9.63
CA VAL A 378 -11.55 -5.60 -9.94
C VAL A 378 -10.90 -6.53 -8.93
N ASN A 379 -10.01 -7.39 -9.43
CA ASN A 379 -9.13 -8.25 -8.65
C ASN A 379 -7.67 -7.91 -8.90
N VAL A 380 -6.92 -7.72 -7.79
CA VAL A 380 -5.45 -7.62 -7.77
C VAL A 380 -4.84 -8.49 -6.68
N SER A 381 -5.64 -9.06 -5.79
CA SER A 381 -5.21 -9.65 -4.52
C SER A 381 -5.02 -11.17 -4.54
N ARG A 382 -5.62 -11.86 -5.54
CA ARG A 382 -5.40 -13.29 -5.80
C ARG A 382 -5.45 -13.53 -7.30
N LEU A 383 -4.39 -14.06 -7.88
CA LEU A 383 -4.31 -14.28 -9.33
C LEU A 383 -3.69 -15.66 -9.59
N GLY A 384 -4.47 -16.54 -10.24
CA GLY A 384 -4.06 -17.90 -10.53
C GLY A 384 -3.73 -18.70 -9.26
N GLY A 385 -4.54 -18.56 -8.22
CA GLY A 385 -4.37 -19.20 -6.92
C GLY A 385 -3.27 -18.59 -6.02
N ARG A 386 -2.45 -17.66 -6.54
CA ARG A 386 -1.41 -16.99 -5.74
C ARG A 386 -2.03 -15.93 -4.84
N VAL A 387 -1.69 -15.97 -3.56
CA VAL A 387 -2.04 -14.94 -2.58
C VAL A 387 -1.11 -13.75 -2.74
N ILE A 388 -1.64 -12.61 -3.17
CA ILE A 388 -0.90 -11.36 -3.41
C ILE A 388 -1.18 -10.37 -2.29
N GLY A 389 -2.44 -10.26 -1.87
CA GLY A 389 -2.93 -9.27 -0.93
C GLY A 389 -3.31 -7.94 -1.59
N ALA A 390 -3.98 -7.10 -0.84
CA ALA A 390 -4.54 -5.84 -1.33
C ALA A 390 -3.58 -4.64 -1.21
N GLY A 391 -2.67 -4.65 -0.23
CA GLY A 391 -1.92 -3.43 0.10
C GLY A 391 -2.85 -2.28 0.47
N GLY A 392 -2.55 -1.08 0.01
CA GLY A 392 -3.38 0.11 0.14
C GLY A 392 -4.54 0.19 -0.85
N PHE A 393 -4.68 -0.77 -1.77
CA PHE A 393 -5.62 -0.71 -2.88
C PHE A 393 -7.08 -0.49 -2.43
N ILE A 394 -7.54 -1.21 -1.39
CA ILE A 394 -8.92 -1.10 -0.90
C ILE A 394 -9.15 0.27 -0.27
N ASP A 395 -8.26 0.73 0.61
CA ASP A 395 -8.34 2.05 1.24
C ASP A 395 -8.42 3.15 0.19
N ILE A 396 -7.50 3.13 -0.76
CA ILE A 396 -7.33 4.17 -1.78
C ILE A 396 -8.51 4.17 -2.77
N THR A 397 -8.87 3.00 -3.30
CA THR A 397 -9.94 2.92 -4.32
C THR A 397 -11.34 3.17 -3.74
N GLN A 398 -11.59 2.88 -2.46
CA GLN A 398 -12.86 3.21 -1.81
C GLN A 398 -12.95 4.67 -1.34
N SER A 399 -11.84 5.41 -1.36
CA SER A 399 -11.75 6.77 -0.82
C SER A 399 -11.58 7.85 -1.88
N ALA A 400 -10.93 7.57 -3.00
CA ALA A 400 -10.70 8.53 -4.07
C ALA A 400 -12.01 8.91 -4.79
N ARG A 401 -12.14 10.17 -5.21
CA ARG A 401 -13.28 10.66 -5.99
C ARG A 401 -13.30 10.06 -7.39
N LEU A 402 -12.15 10.09 -8.07
CA LEU A 402 -11.92 9.46 -9.36
C LEU A 402 -11.02 8.24 -9.16
N VAL A 403 -11.50 7.07 -9.58
CA VAL A 403 -10.70 5.84 -9.61
C VAL A 403 -10.44 5.47 -11.07
N CYS A 404 -9.19 5.48 -11.48
CA CYS A 404 -8.78 5.16 -12.84
C CYS A 404 -7.96 3.87 -12.84
N PHE A 405 -8.54 2.78 -13.34
CA PHE A 405 -7.82 1.52 -13.54
C PHE A 405 -7.08 1.55 -14.87
N CYS A 406 -5.75 1.48 -14.83
CA CYS A 406 -4.85 1.51 -15.96
C CYS A 406 -4.28 0.12 -16.21
N PHE A 407 -4.64 -0.52 -17.32
CA PHE A 407 -4.13 -1.84 -17.67
C PHE A 407 -4.08 -2.03 -19.19
N SER A 408 -3.23 -2.95 -19.64
CA SER A 408 -3.10 -3.25 -21.07
C SER A 408 -3.92 -4.47 -21.44
N LEU A 409 -4.54 -4.41 -22.61
CA LEU A 409 -5.20 -5.54 -23.27
C LEU A 409 -4.23 -6.34 -24.15
N GLU A 410 -2.97 -5.92 -24.23
CA GLU A 410 -1.90 -6.68 -24.88
C GLU A 410 -1.36 -7.77 -23.95
N GLY A 411 -0.95 -8.88 -24.56
CA GLY A 411 -0.33 -9.99 -23.85
C GLY A 411 -1.26 -11.19 -23.69
N THR A 412 -0.75 -12.20 -22.96
CA THR A 412 -1.40 -13.53 -22.88
C THR A 412 -2.38 -13.68 -21.72
N ARG A 413 -2.46 -12.71 -20.81
CA ARG A 413 -3.36 -12.77 -19.64
C ARG A 413 -4.68 -12.13 -19.97
N GLU A 414 -5.76 -12.90 -19.83
CA GLU A 414 -7.11 -12.36 -19.89
C GLU A 414 -7.33 -11.35 -18.77
N LYS A 415 -7.65 -10.11 -19.16
CA LYS A 415 -7.97 -9.03 -18.24
C LYS A 415 -9.46 -8.95 -17.94
N PHE A 416 -10.29 -9.18 -18.94
CA PHE A 416 -11.72 -9.27 -18.75
C PHE A 416 -12.11 -10.73 -18.49
N VAL A 417 -12.88 -10.95 -17.43
CA VAL A 417 -13.35 -12.27 -16.98
C VAL A 417 -14.84 -12.20 -16.66
N ASN A 418 -15.57 -13.32 -16.76
CA ASN A 418 -16.99 -13.34 -16.40
C ASN A 418 -17.24 -12.96 -14.95
N GLN A 419 -16.34 -13.40 -14.05
CA GLN A 419 -16.33 -13.09 -12.62
C GLN A 419 -14.89 -13.05 -12.13
N VAL A 420 -14.53 -12.04 -11.33
CA VAL A 420 -13.21 -11.95 -10.72
C VAL A 420 -12.95 -13.11 -9.75
N GLU A 421 -11.70 -13.61 -9.73
CA GLU A 421 -11.29 -14.69 -8.83
C GLU A 421 -11.38 -14.27 -7.35
N HIS A 422 -11.13 -12.98 -7.07
CA HIS A 422 -11.13 -12.42 -5.71
C HIS A 422 -11.61 -10.97 -5.75
N LEU A 423 -12.54 -10.61 -4.88
CA LEU A 423 -13.20 -9.30 -4.93
C LEU A 423 -12.38 -8.25 -4.17
N THR A 424 -11.43 -7.58 -4.86
CA THR A 424 -10.60 -6.53 -4.24
C THR A 424 -11.25 -5.15 -4.34
N PHE A 425 -11.92 -4.83 -5.46
CA PHE A 425 -12.72 -3.62 -5.64
C PHE A 425 -14.15 -3.99 -6.01
N SER A 426 -15.10 -3.45 -5.27
CA SER A 426 -16.52 -3.64 -5.49
C SER A 426 -17.12 -2.48 -6.28
N ALA A 427 -17.57 -2.76 -7.50
CA ALA A 427 -18.25 -1.78 -8.34
C ALA A 427 -19.58 -1.32 -7.70
N GLU A 428 -20.27 -2.20 -6.98
CA GLU A 428 -21.49 -1.85 -6.25
C GLU A 428 -21.20 -0.85 -5.14
N GLN A 429 -20.12 -1.06 -4.35
CA GLN A 429 -19.73 -0.12 -3.31
C GLN A 429 -19.28 1.21 -3.89
N ALA A 430 -18.57 1.22 -5.01
CA ALA A 430 -18.18 2.45 -5.71
C ALA A 430 -19.40 3.26 -6.17
N ARG A 431 -20.44 2.61 -6.70
CA ARG A 431 -21.71 3.27 -7.02
C ARG A 431 -22.40 3.86 -5.80
N ARG A 432 -22.43 3.13 -4.67
CA ARG A 432 -22.98 3.63 -3.40
C ARG A 432 -22.21 4.85 -2.88
N ASN A 433 -20.91 4.88 -3.13
CA ASN A 433 -20.03 5.99 -2.75
C ASN A 433 -20.07 7.15 -3.76
N ASN A 434 -20.85 7.06 -4.85
CA ASN A 434 -20.89 8.03 -5.96
C ASN A 434 -19.51 8.33 -6.54
N GLN A 435 -18.65 7.33 -6.67
CA GLN A 435 -17.31 7.47 -7.24
C GLN A 435 -17.39 7.44 -8.77
N GLU A 436 -16.57 8.27 -9.41
CA GLU A 436 -16.29 8.15 -10.83
C GLU A 436 -15.25 7.05 -11.05
N VAL A 437 -15.56 6.06 -11.88
CA VAL A 437 -14.67 4.92 -12.10
C VAL A 437 -14.45 4.71 -13.60
N LEU A 438 -13.18 4.74 -14.00
CA LEU A 438 -12.72 4.57 -15.36
C LEU A 438 -11.79 3.37 -15.49
N TYR A 439 -11.84 2.71 -16.63
CA TYR A 439 -10.96 1.60 -17.01
C TYR A 439 -10.28 2.00 -18.31
N VAL A 440 -9.01 2.43 -18.21
CA VAL A 440 -8.25 3.00 -19.31
C VAL A 440 -7.25 1.98 -19.83
N THR A 441 -7.35 1.68 -21.10
CA THR A 441 -6.45 0.78 -21.82
C THR A 441 -5.86 1.49 -23.05
N GLU A 442 -4.91 0.88 -23.73
CA GLU A 442 -4.37 1.39 -24.98
C GLU A 442 -5.36 1.27 -26.17
N ARG A 443 -6.47 0.54 -25.98
CA ARG A 443 -7.46 0.27 -27.06
C ARG A 443 -8.80 0.95 -26.84
N ALA A 444 -9.23 1.09 -25.60
CA ALA A 444 -10.52 1.67 -25.24
C ALA A 444 -10.53 2.24 -23.83
N VAL A 445 -11.50 3.11 -23.57
CA VAL A 445 -11.87 3.53 -22.21
C VAL A 445 -13.28 3.02 -21.92
N PHE A 446 -13.39 2.41 -20.75
CA PHE A 446 -14.69 2.02 -20.20
C PHE A 446 -14.97 2.86 -18.94
N ARG A 447 -16.25 3.08 -18.68
CA ARG A 447 -16.75 3.77 -17.49
C ARG A 447 -17.71 2.85 -16.74
N LEU A 448 -17.67 2.91 -15.42
CA LEU A 448 -18.65 2.26 -14.57
C LEU A 448 -19.93 3.10 -14.52
N ASP A 449 -21.07 2.49 -14.80
CA ASP A 449 -22.39 3.09 -14.56
C ASP A 449 -23.31 2.17 -13.75
N SER A 450 -24.60 2.49 -13.69
CA SER A 450 -25.60 1.72 -12.94
C SER A 450 -25.76 0.27 -13.42
N GLY A 451 -25.44 -0.03 -14.68
CA GLY A 451 -25.59 -1.36 -15.28
C GLY A 451 -24.27 -2.10 -15.52
N GLY A 452 -23.14 -1.64 -15.00
CA GLY A 452 -21.81 -2.23 -15.19
C GLY A 452 -20.91 -1.43 -16.12
N LEU A 453 -20.09 -2.11 -16.91
CA LEU A 453 -19.16 -1.46 -17.84
C LEU A 453 -19.86 -0.89 -19.07
N VAL A 454 -19.47 0.32 -19.45
CA VAL A 454 -19.88 1.00 -20.70
C VAL A 454 -18.62 1.46 -21.43
N MET A 455 -18.43 1.03 -22.66
CA MET A 455 -17.37 1.55 -23.52
C MET A 455 -17.72 2.98 -23.94
N VAL A 456 -16.85 3.94 -23.61
CA VAL A 456 -17.07 5.36 -23.91
C VAL A 456 -16.12 5.90 -24.97
N GLU A 457 -14.96 5.27 -25.14
CA GLU A 457 -13.97 5.65 -26.15
C GLU A 457 -13.32 4.42 -26.78
N ILE A 458 -12.87 4.59 -28.02
CA ILE A 458 -12.10 3.60 -28.75
C ILE A 458 -10.90 4.25 -29.44
N ALA A 459 -9.77 3.54 -29.49
CA ALA A 459 -8.56 4.02 -30.16
C ALA A 459 -8.79 4.20 -31.68
N PRO A 460 -8.10 5.19 -32.32
CA PRO A 460 -8.17 5.39 -33.75
C PRO A 460 -7.82 4.11 -34.53
N GLY A 461 -8.55 3.86 -35.61
CA GLY A 461 -8.32 2.71 -36.49
C GLY A 461 -8.86 1.36 -36.00
N LEU A 462 -9.38 1.28 -34.79
CA LEU A 462 -10.01 0.05 -34.27
C LEU A 462 -11.50 0.02 -34.56
N GLU A 463 -12.02 -1.19 -34.83
CA GLU A 463 -13.43 -1.48 -34.97
C GLU A 463 -14.01 -1.95 -33.64
N ILE A 464 -15.16 -1.35 -33.24
CA ILE A 464 -15.83 -1.64 -31.96
C ILE A 464 -16.10 -3.14 -31.82
N LYS A 465 -16.67 -3.75 -32.88
CA LYS A 465 -17.01 -5.16 -32.87
C LYS A 465 -15.80 -6.06 -32.63
N ALA A 466 -14.69 -5.80 -33.32
CA ALA A 466 -13.46 -6.60 -33.19
C ALA A 466 -12.84 -6.52 -31.77
N LEU A 467 -13.02 -5.39 -31.09
CA LEU A 467 -12.59 -5.25 -29.70
C LEU A 467 -13.52 -6.00 -28.74
N LEU A 468 -14.84 -5.85 -28.92
CA LEU A 468 -15.83 -6.48 -28.03
C LEU A 468 -15.89 -7.99 -28.17
N ASP A 469 -15.56 -8.53 -29.35
CA ASP A 469 -15.44 -9.99 -29.56
C ASP A 469 -14.32 -10.63 -28.69
N GLN A 470 -13.39 -9.83 -28.14
CA GLN A 470 -12.32 -10.26 -27.22
C GLN A 470 -12.74 -10.18 -25.73
N VAL A 471 -13.93 -9.64 -25.43
CA VAL A 471 -14.44 -9.53 -24.05
C VAL A 471 -15.42 -10.67 -23.81
N PRO A 472 -15.26 -11.48 -22.74
CA PRO A 472 -16.04 -12.71 -22.54
C PRO A 472 -17.49 -12.47 -22.10
N PHE A 473 -17.94 -11.21 -22.04
CA PHE A 473 -19.29 -10.81 -21.65
C PHE A 473 -19.79 -9.62 -22.48
N PRO A 474 -21.10 -9.41 -22.60
CA PRO A 474 -21.66 -8.25 -23.28
C PRO A 474 -21.27 -6.94 -22.58
N VAL A 475 -20.73 -6.00 -23.33
CA VAL A 475 -20.41 -4.63 -22.90
C VAL A 475 -21.35 -3.66 -23.60
N ARG A 476 -21.95 -2.77 -22.84
CA ARG A 476 -22.74 -1.67 -23.41
C ARG A 476 -21.81 -0.66 -24.09
N VAL A 477 -22.30 -0.04 -25.12
CA VAL A 477 -21.57 0.96 -25.90
C VAL A 477 -22.31 2.28 -25.79
N HIS A 478 -21.58 3.33 -25.42
CA HIS A 478 -22.12 4.70 -25.40
C HIS A 478 -22.27 5.20 -26.83
N GLU A 479 -23.41 5.77 -27.18
CA GLU A 479 -23.63 6.32 -28.51
C GLU A 479 -23.74 7.84 -28.46
N PRO A 480 -22.91 8.56 -29.24
CA PRO A 480 -21.79 8.07 -30.06
C PRO A 480 -20.57 7.70 -29.21
N VAL A 481 -19.80 6.68 -29.65
CA VAL A 481 -18.50 6.37 -29.05
C VAL A 481 -17.51 7.43 -29.46
N ALA A 482 -16.82 8.02 -28.46
CA ALA A 482 -15.75 8.96 -28.75
C ALA A 482 -14.49 8.26 -29.31
N ARG A 483 -13.69 8.97 -30.09
CA ARG A 483 -12.35 8.51 -30.48
C ARG A 483 -11.35 9.02 -29.47
N MET A 484 -10.43 8.15 -29.01
CA MET A 484 -9.29 8.59 -28.21
C MET A 484 -8.47 9.61 -29.01
N PRO A 485 -7.90 10.64 -28.36
CA PRO A 485 -7.07 11.62 -29.03
C PRO A 485 -5.89 10.95 -29.73
N GLU A 486 -5.66 11.25 -31.02
CA GLU A 486 -4.59 10.62 -31.82
C GLU A 486 -3.19 10.92 -31.28
N ASP A 487 -3.01 12.09 -30.67
CA ASP A 487 -1.73 12.55 -30.18
C ASP A 487 -1.16 11.68 -29.07
N ILE A 488 -2.01 11.00 -28.26
CA ILE A 488 -1.52 10.08 -27.21
C ILE A 488 -0.76 8.88 -27.79
N PHE A 489 -0.95 8.56 -29.07
CA PHE A 489 -0.28 7.46 -29.77
C PHE A 489 0.96 7.90 -30.58
N ARG A 490 1.31 9.19 -30.54
CA ARG A 490 2.48 9.73 -31.24
C ARG A 490 3.75 9.58 -30.37
N PRO A 491 4.95 9.61 -30.97
CA PRO A 491 6.20 9.60 -30.21
C PRO A 491 6.28 10.73 -29.19
N THR A 492 5.75 11.90 -29.51
CA THR A 492 5.70 13.07 -28.62
C THR A 492 4.30 13.63 -28.52
N VAL A 493 3.94 14.16 -27.35
CA VAL A 493 2.68 14.86 -27.10
C VAL A 493 2.98 16.36 -26.90
N ALA A 494 2.15 17.21 -27.51
CA ALA A 494 2.21 18.64 -27.23
C ALA A 494 1.75 18.93 -25.79
N PRO A 495 2.37 19.90 -25.09
CA PRO A 495 1.87 20.38 -23.82
C PRO A 495 0.40 20.79 -23.92
N PHE A 496 -0.37 20.48 -22.90
CA PHE A 496 -1.76 20.92 -22.75
C PHE A 496 -2.00 21.40 -21.30
N ASP A 497 -3.08 22.11 -21.08
CA ASP A 497 -3.44 22.56 -19.73
C ASP A 497 -4.59 21.72 -19.15
N LEU A 498 -4.56 21.54 -17.82
CA LEU A 498 -5.65 20.88 -17.10
C LEU A 498 -6.76 21.90 -16.79
N PRO A 499 -8.02 21.49 -16.87
CA PRO A 499 -9.13 22.34 -16.45
C PRO A 499 -8.97 22.73 -14.97
N ALA A 500 -9.43 23.92 -14.63
CA ALA A 500 -9.49 24.33 -13.23
C ALA A 500 -10.43 23.40 -12.45
N ARG A 501 -10.05 23.11 -11.21
CA ARG A 501 -10.89 22.33 -10.32
C ARG A 501 -12.22 23.05 -10.08
N PRO A 502 -13.38 22.39 -10.22
CA PRO A 502 -14.66 23.01 -9.89
C PRO A 502 -14.70 23.41 -8.40
N LEU A 503 -14.90 24.70 -8.12
CA LEU A 503 -14.98 25.18 -6.75
C LEU A 503 -16.22 24.62 -6.03
N ALA A 504 -16.00 24.07 -4.84
CA ALA A 504 -16.93 23.95 -3.72
C ALA A 504 -18.10 22.95 -3.73
N LYS A 505 -18.54 22.33 -4.81
CA LYS A 505 -19.69 21.39 -4.72
C LYS A 505 -19.33 19.97 -4.23
N ILE A 506 -18.04 19.62 -4.14
CA ILE A 506 -17.57 18.25 -3.93
C ILE A 506 -17.37 17.90 -2.45
N ARG A 507 -17.10 18.88 -1.57
CA ARG A 507 -16.87 18.60 -0.14
C ARG A 507 -18.15 18.37 0.68
N MET A 508 -19.33 18.79 0.20
CA MET A 508 -20.56 18.72 0.97
C MET A 508 -21.43 17.46 0.75
N SER A 509 -21.13 16.61 -0.23
CA SER A 509 -21.95 15.44 -0.55
C SER A 509 -21.55 14.12 0.13
N ARG A 510 -20.46 14.14 0.93
CA ARG A 510 -19.96 12.93 1.62
C ARG A 510 -20.45 12.75 3.05
N GLY A 511 -21.31 13.59 3.52
CA GLY A 511 -21.76 13.60 4.91
C GLY A 511 -23.27 13.66 5.09
N ARG A 512 -24.01 12.71 4.52
CA ARG A 512 -25.38 12.42 5.01
C ARG A 512 -25.74 10.96 4.73
#